data_af3811dab882546773fb1af3986eae2b
#
_entry.id   af3811dab882546773fb1af3986eae2b
#
_cell.length_a   1.000
_cell.length_b   1.000
_cell.length_c   1.000
_cell.angle_alpha   90.00
_cell.angle_beta   90.00
_cell.angle_gamma   90.00
#
_symmetry.space_group_name_H-M   'P 1'
#
loop_
_entity.id
_entity.type
_entity.pdbx_description
1 polymer ?
#
loop_
_entity_poly.entity_id
_entity_poly.type
_entity_poly.pdbx_seq_one_letter_code
_entity_poly.pdbx_strand_id
1 'polypeptide(L)'
;MNRKAFCIILGICLACLVMALMETVFQPGYVIKSAVKAALFLGTVLYLGSLRGLLRREGLGTAAALGAGIYGVILAAFLLFRSFIDLDAIAAGLLGKEGISRENFLWAALYISVVNSGLEELLFRGLGYLELRKFASEPFAMVASAAAFAAYHIAILDGWFSWWMYALCMLGLFLGGLIFNLLDRRGSILPGWLAHAAANLAINTIGAMMYGFVPVP
;
A
#
# COMPACT_ATOMS: atom_id res chain seq x y z
N MET A 1 16.71 20.03 10.52
CA MET A 1 15.66 19.65 9.56
C MET A 1 14.92 20.89 9.11
N ASN A 2 14.69 21.06 7.80
CA ASN A 2 13.94 22.19 7.25
C ASN A 2 12.48 22.15 7.76
N ARG A 3 11.87 23.33 8.06
CA ARG A 3 10.49 23.45 8.53
C ARG A 3 9.48 22.73 7.60
N LYS A 4 9.68 22.84 6.27
CA LYS A 4 8.82 22.17 5.29
C LYS A 4 8.95 20.64 5.36
N ALA A 5 10.17 20.10 5.48
CA ALA A 5 10.40 18.67 5.68
C ALA A 5 9.72 18.17 6.96
N PHE A 6 9.81 18.92 8.05
CA PHE A 6 9.12 18.58 9.30
C PHE A 6 7.59 18.51 9.12
N CYS A 7 6.99 19.53 8.46
CA CYS A 7 5.56 19.54 8.20
C CYS A 7 5.10 18.35 7.32
N ILE A 8 5.89 17.95 6.32
CA ILE A 8 5.58 16.80 5.47
C ILE A 8 5.58 15.51 6.30
N ILE A 9 6.62 15.28 7.08
CA ILE A 9 6.72 14.08 7.93
C ILE A 9 5.57 14.05 8.94
N LEU A 10 5.32 15.16 9.62
CA LEU A 10 4.23 15.27 10.59
C LEU A 10 2.86 15.00 9.94
N GLY A 11 2.61 15.57 8.74
CA GLY A 11 1.37 15.33 8.01
C GLY A 11 1.15 13.87 7.64
N ILE A 12 2.20 13.18 7.17
CA ILE A 12 2.15 11.75 6.88
C ILE A 12 1.92 10.94 8.17
N CYS A 13 2.65 11.24 9.24
CA CYS A 13 2.47 10.55 10.52
C CYS A 13 1.04 10.72 11.08
N LEU A 14 0.47 11.93 11.00
CA LEU A 14 -0.91 12.18 11.43
C LEU A 14 -1.92 11.43 10.54
N ALA A 15 -1.70 11.41 9.22
CA ALA A 15 -2.55 10.65 8.32
C ALA A 15 -2.50 9.14 8.62
N CYS A 16 -1.31 8.58 8.85
CA CYS A 16 -1.15 7.18 9.24
C CYS A 16 -1.80 6.90 10.60
N LEU A 17 -1.66 7.80 11.58
CA LEU A 17 -2.27 7.65 12.91
C LEU A 17 -3.79 7.64 12.84
N VAL A 18 -4.40 8.57 12.09
CA VAL A 18 -5.86 8.58 11.90
C VAL A 18 -6.34 7.29 11.28
N MET A 19 -5.65 6.79 10.23
CA MET A 19 -6.02 5.52 9.61
C MET A 19 -5.83 4.33 10.56
N ALA A 20 -4.76 4.31 11.38
CA ALA A 20 -4.58 3.28 12.40
C ALA A 20 -5.72 3.27 13.43
N LEU A 21 -6.20 4.44 13.86
CA LEU A 21 -7.39 4.54 14.73
C LEU A 21 -8.66 4.04 14.03
N MET A 22 -8.82 4.31 12.73
CA MET A 22 -9.93 3.77 11.94
C MET A 22 -9.88 2.23 11.83
N GLU A 23 -8.67 1.63 11.77
CA GLU A 23 -8.49 0.19 11.71
C GLU A 23 -8.70 -0.50 13.06
N THR A 24 -8.25 0.10 14.17
CA THR A 24 -8.18 -0.57 15.47
C THR A 24 -9.28 -0.17 16.43
N VAL A 25 -9.77 1.08 16.38
CA VAL A 25 -10.72 1.63 17.36
C VAL A 25 -12.11 1.77 16.77
N PHE A 26 -12.24 2.50 15.65
CA PHE A 26 -13.57 2.85 15.11
C PHE A 26 -14.18 1.75 14.25
N GLN A 27 -13.39 1.05 13.47
CA GLN A 27 -13.77 -0.08 12.59
C GLN A 27 -15.08 0.13 11.78
N PRO A 28 -15.24 1.23 11.04
CA PRO A 28 -16.53 1.61 10.44
C PRO A 28 -16.87 0.86 9.15
N GLY A 29 -16.14 -0.19 8.81
CA GLY A 29 -16.27 -0.91 7.55
C GLY A 29 -15.52 -0.25 6.38
N TYR A 30 -15.29 -1.05 5.32
CA TYR A 30 -14.35 -0.71 4.24
C TYR A 30 -14.69 0.58 3.48
N VAL A 31 -15.97 0.82 3.17
CA VAL A 31 -16.41 1.98 2.37
C VAL A 31 -16.12 3.29 3.10
N ILE A 32 -16.46 3.37 4.39
CA ILE A 32 -16.23 4.59 5.19
C ILE A 32 -14.72 4.80 5.38
N LYS A 33 -13.96 3.75 5.70
CA LYS A 33 -12.50 3.83 5.80
C LYS A 33 -11.86 4.31 4.49
N SER A 34 -12.33 3.82 3.36
CA SER A 34 -11.86 4.23 2.04
C SER A 34 -12.16 5.71 1.74
N ALA A 35 -13.33 6.19 2.09
CA ALA A 35 -13.70 7.61 1.93
C ALA A 35 -12.85 8.52 2.82
N VAL A 36 -12.64 8.14 4.09
CA VAL A 36 -11.77 8.87 5.02
C VAL A 36 -10.32 8.87 4.52
N LYS A 37 -9.80 7.72 4.06
CA LYS A 37 -8.47 7.62 3.44
C LYS A 37 -8.33 8.57 2.25
N ALA A 38 -9.29 8.53 1.33
CA ALA A 38 -9.24 9.37 0.13
C ALA A 38 -9.20 10.87 0.50
N ALA A 39 -10.09 11.32 1.39
CA ALA A 39 -10.13 12.70 1.85
C ALA A 39 -8.83 13.10 2.57
N LEU A 40 -8.34 12.25 3.46
CA LEU A 40 -7.17 12.52 4.29
C LEU A 40 -5.87 12.51 3.47
N PHE A 41 -5.65 11.49 2.64
CA PHE A 41 -4.41 11.35 1.86
C PHE A 41 -4.34 12.44 0.78
N LEU A 42 -5.43 12.60 0.01
CA LEU A 42 -5.47 13.64 -1.01
C LEU A 42 -5.41 15.04 -0.40
N GLY A 43 -6.15 15.29 0.67
CA GLY A 43 -6.10 16.58 1.41
C GLY A 43 -4.70 16.90 1.93
N THR A 44 -4.00 15.93 2.51
CA THR A 44 -2.60 16.10 2.97
C THR A 44 -1.66 16.41 1.81
N VAL A 45 -1.79 15.71 0.68
CA VAL A 45 -0.97 15.95 -0.52
C VAL A 45 -1.25 17.33 -1.12
N LEU A 46 -2.51 17.73 -1.22
CA LEU A 46 -2.89 19.05 -1.75
C LEU A 46 -2.43 20.21 -0.87
N TYR A 47 -2.44 20.02 0.45
CA TYR A 47 -2.02 21.04 1.41
C TYR A 47 -0.49 21.19 1.52
N LEU A 48 0.25 20.08 1.53
CA LEU A 48 1.70 20.07 1.80
C LEU A 48 2.57 19.91 0.54
N GLY A 49 2.03 19.40 -0.55
CA GLY A 49 2.74 19.07 -1.77
C GLY A 49 2.13 19.66 -3.03
N SER A 50 2.27 18.92 -4.14
CA SER A 50 1.70 19.28 -5.44
C SER A 50 1.41 18.03 -6.26
N LEU A 51 0.29 18.02 -6.97
CA LEU A 51 -0.04 16.97 -7.95
C LEU A 51 0.62 17.22 -9.32
N ARG A 52 1.21 18.40 -9.52
CA ARG A 52 1.72 18.81 -10.85
C ARG A 52 2.90 17.94 -11.27
N GLY A 53 2.77 17.30 -12.41
CA GLY A 53 3.84 16.49 -13.03
C GLY A 53 4.04 15.11 -12.40
N LEU A 54 3.19 14.67 -11.45
CA LEU A 54 3.31 13.35 -10.84
C LEU A 54 2.87 12.19 -11.76
N LEU A 55 2.11 12.47 -12.82
CA LEU A 55 1.53 11.43 -13.69
C LEU A 55 2.17 11.43 -15.10
N ARG A 56 3.50 11.37 -15.17
CA ARG A 56 4.23 11.27 -16.44
C ARG A 56 4.45 9.81 -16.82
N ARG A 57 4.30 9.49 -18.11
CA ARG A 57 4.33 8.10 -18.64
C ARG A 57 5.75 7.54 -18.86
N GLU A 58 6.77 8.08 -18.20
CA GLU A 58 8.16 7.62 -18.32
C GLU A 58 8.39 6.36 -17.48
N GLY A 59 9.13 5.40 -18.01
CA GLY A 59 9.55 4.20 -17.26
C GLY A 59 8.48 3.10 -17.09
N LEU A 60 7.33 3.21 -17.75
CA LEU A 60 6.23 2.25 -17.61
C LEU A 60 6.60 0.82 -18.07
N GLY A 61 7.47 0.66 -19.09
CA GLY A 61 7.93 -0.65 -19.50
C GLY A 61 8.74 -1.38 -18.43
N THR A 62 9.66 -0.66 -17.77
CA THR A 62 10.42 -1.20 -16.63
C THR A 62 9.48 -1.50 -15.45
N ALA A 63 8.54 -0.62 -15.17
CA ALA A 63 7.57 -0.81 -14.10
C ALA A 63 6.66 -2.03 -14.36
N ALA A 64 6.22 -2.24 -15.59
CA ALA A 64 5.42 -3.41 -15.96
C ALA A 64 6.21 -4.72 -15.78
N ALA A 65 7.48 -4.76 -16.22
CA ALA A 65 8.34 -5.94 -16.05
C ALA A 65 8.60 -6.24 -14.56
N LEU A 66 8.92 -5.21 -13.76
CA LEU A 66 9.10 -5.35 -12.32
C LEU A 66 7.79 -5.72 -11.62
N GLY A 67 6.67 -5.13 -12.01
CA GLY A 67 5.35 -5.48 -11.49
C GLY A 67 4.99 -6.94 -11.75
N ALA A 68 5.26 -7.46 -12.94
CA ALA A 68 5.09 -8.88 -13.25
C ALA A 68 6.00 -9.77 -12.38
N GLY A 69 7.25 -9.35 -12.16
CA GLY A 69 8.17 -10.02 -11.25
C GLY A 69 7.67 -10.04 -9.81
N ILE A 70 7.21 -8.88 -9.29
CA ILE A 70 6.64 -8.74 -7.94
C ILE A 70 5.40 -9.63 -7.80
N TYR A 71 4.49 -9.62 -8.80
CA TYR A 71 3.33 -10.49 -8.85
C TYR A 71 3.73 -11.96 -8.70
N GLY A 72 4.69 -12.42 -9.50
CA GLY A 72 5.20 -13.79 -9.44
C GLY A 72 5.85 -14.15 -8.11
N VAL A 73 6.64 -13.24 -7.53
CA VAL A 73 7.29 -13.44 -6.21
C VAL A 73 6.25 -13.56 -5.11
N ILE A 74 5.20 -12.73 -5.09
CA ILE A 74 4.14 -12.80 -4.07
C ILE A 74 3.39 -14.13 -4.18
N LEU A 75 3.02 -14.57 -5.39
CA LEU A 75 2.35 -15.86 -5.56
C LEU A 75 3.26 -17.04 -5.19
N ALA A 76 4.54 -17.00 -5.57
CA ALA A 76 5.51 -18.02 -5.19
C ALA A 76 5.69 -18.09 -3.66
N ALA A 77 5.78 -16.92 -3.00
CA ALA A 77 5.85 -16.86 -1.54
C ALA A 77 4.58 -17.42 -0.88
N PHE A 78 3.40 -17.10 -1.42
CA PHE A 78 2.15 -17.69 -0.94
C PHE A 78 2.19 -19.22 -1.06
N LEU A 79 2.55 -19.77 -2.22
CA LEU A 79 2.62 -21.22 -2.43
C LEU A 79 3.62 -21.91 -1.47
N LEU A 80 4.75 -21.25 -1.20
CA LEU A 80 5.77 -21.75 -0.28
C LEU A 80 5.31 -21.76 1.18
N PHE A 81 4.57 -20.71 1.59
CA PHE A 81 4.20 -20.50 2.99
C PHE A 81 2.72 -20.77 3.27
N ARG A 82 1.93 -21.27 2.29
CA ARG A 82 0.48 -21.41 2.43
C ARG A 82 0.03 -22.25 3.63
N SER A 83 0.82 -23.25 4.05
CA SER A 83 0.53 -24.08 5.22
C SER A 83 0.57 -23.31 6.55
N PHE A 84 1.12 -22.11 6.55
CA PHE A 84 1.18 -21.21 7.71
C PHE A 84 0.16 -20.07 7.63
N ILE A 85 -0.68 -20.05 6.58
CA ILE A 85 -1.66 -18.99 6.32
C ILE A 85 -3.06 -19.59 6.47
N ASP A 86 -3.80 -19.11 7.44
CA ASP A 86 -5.20 -19.49 7.66
C ASP A 86 -6.12 -18.60 6.82
N LEU A 87 -6.44 -19.05 5.61
CA LEU A 87 -7.30 -18.31 4.68
C LEU A 87 -8.73 -18.17 5.20
N ASP A 88 -9.24 -19.15 5.95
CA ASP A 88 -10.59 -19.08 6.51
C ASP A 88 -10.68 -18.03 7.63
N ALA A 89 -9.66 -17.95 8.49
CA ALA A 89 -9.56 -16.91 9.50
C ALA A 89 -9.43 -15.52 8.87
N ILE A 90 -8.65 -15.38 7.78
CA ILE A 90 -8.54 -14.12 7.03
C ILE A 90 -9.88 -13.74 6.40
N ALA A 91 -10.60 -14.68 5.77
CA ALA A 91 -11.91 -14.42 5.19
C ALA A 91 -12.93 -13.97 6.23
N ALA A 92 -12.95 -14.64 7.40
CA ALA A 92 -13.81 -14.26 8.53
C ALA A 92 -13.46 -12.87 9.07
N GLY A 93 -12.16 -12.53 9.15
CA GLY A 93 -11.69 -11.22 9.56
C GLY A 93 -12.10 -10.12 8.57
N LEU A 94 -11.95 -10.36 7.26
CA LEU A 94 -12.40 -9.44 6.21
C LEU A 94 -13.90 -9.21 6.25
N LEU A 95 -14.69 -10.25 6.47
CA LEU A 95 -16.13 -10.10 6.61
C LEU A 95 -16.48 -9.29 7.86
N GLY A 96 -15.88 -9.63 9.02
CA GLY A 96 -16.20 -8.99 10.30
C GLY A 96 -15.74 -7.54 10.41
N LYS A 97 -14.51 -7.23 9.97
CA LYS A 97 -13.93 -5.88 10.09
C LYS A 97 -14.28 -4.97 8.90
N GLU A 98 -14.30 -5.53 7.68
CA GLU A 98 -14.39 -4.75 6.45
C GLU A 98 -15.75 -4.87 5.76
N GLY A 99 -16.56 -5.87 6.10
CA GLY A 99 -17.78 -6.19 5.36
C GLY A 99 -17.47 -6.74 3.96
N ILE A 100 -16.27 -7.29 3.74
CA ILE A 100 -15.89 -7.90 2.46
C ILE A 100 -16.27 -9.38 2.50
N SER A 101 -17.19 -9.74 1.61
CA SER A 101 -17.68 -11.10 1.41
C SER A 101 -17.36 -11.57 -0.03
N ARG A 102 -17.69 -12.82 -0.33
CA ARG A 102 -17.56 -13.36 -1.70
C ARG A 102 -18.31 -12.50 -2.74
N GLU A 103 -19.48 -11.97 -2.39
CA GLU A 103 -20.36 -11.24 -3.31
C GLU A 103 -19.77 -9.88 -3.75
N ASN A 104 -19.02 -9.21 -2.86
CA ASN A 104 -18.46 -7.88 -3.13
C ASN A 104 -16.92 -7.87 -3.31
N PHE A 105 -16.26 -9.03 -3.12
CA PHE A 105 -14.81 -9.14 -3.16
C PHE A 105 -14.19 -8.61 -4.45
N LEU A 106 -14.74 -8.95 -5.62
CA LEU A 106 -14.15 -8.52 -6.90
C LEU A 106 -14.15 -6.99 -7.06
N TRP A 107 -15.18 -6.31 -6.57
CA TRP A 107 -15.21 -4.84 -6.55
C TRP A 107 -14.20 -4.25 -5.55
N ALA A 108 -14.10 -4.84 -4.36
CA ALA A 108 -13.09 -4.45 -3.38
C ALA A 108 -11.67 -4.67 -3.93
N ALA A 109 -11.41 -5.82 -4.57
CA ALA A 109 -10.15 -6.17 -5.18
C ALA A 109 -9.73 -5.18 -6.29
N LEU A 110 -10.67 -4.81 -7.17
CA LEU A 110 -10.42 -3.81 -8.21
C LEU A 110 -10.10 -2.44 -7.59
N TYR A 111 -10.90 -2.01 -6.62
CA TYR A 111 -10.67 -0.76 -5.91
C TYR A 111 -9.30 -0.75 -5.21
N ILE A 112 -8.97 -1.81 -4.47
CA ILE A 112 -7.69 -1.96 -3.76
C ILE A 112 -6.52 -1.91 -4.75
N SER A 113 -6.62 -2.62 -5.86
CA SER A 113 -5.52 -2.70 -6.83
C SER A 113 -5.26 -1.36 -7.54
N VAL A 114 -6.29 -0.57 -7.80
CA VAL A 114 -6.16 0.65 -8.62
C VAL A 114 -6.28 1.92 -7.78
N VAL A 115 -7.42 2.13 -7.14
CA VAL A 115 -7.70 3.41 -6.48
C VAL A 115 -6.94 3.53 -5.17
N ASN A 116 -7.03 2.50 -4.32
CA ASN A 116 -6.37 2.51 -3.01
C ASN A 116 -4.84 2.60 -3.15
N SER A 117 -4.24 1.82 -4.05
CA SER A 117 -2.81 1.92 -4.35
C SER A 117 -2.42 3.30 -4.87
N GLY A 118 -3.24 3.91 -5.73
CA GLY A 118 -3.00 5.26 -6.23
C GLY A 118 -2.99 6.32 -5.13
N LEU A 119 -3.91 6.25 -4.17
CA LEU A 119 -3.95 7.14 -3.00
C LEU A 119 -2.69 6.96 -2.13
N GLU A 120 -2.24 5.73 -1.94
CA GLU A 120 -1.02 5.43 -1.20
C GLU A 120 0.22 5.93 -1.93
N GLU A 121 0.32 5.76 -3.24
CA GLU A 121 1.42 6.32 -4.03
C GLU A 121 1.44 7.86 -3.98
N LEU A 122 0.30 8.52 -4.03
CA LEU A 122 0.22 9.97 -3.87
C LEU A 122 0.79 10.42 -2.52
N LEU A 123 0.41 9.76 -1.41
CA LEU A 123 0.89 10.13 -0.08
C LEU A 123 2.36 9.77 0.11
N PHE A 124 2.71 8.50 -0.09
CA PHE A 124 4.04 8.00 0.27
C PHE A 124 5.10 8.37 -0.78
N ARG A 125 4.80 8.27 -2.09
CA ARG A 125 5.77 8.60 -3.16
C ARG A 125 5.66 10.04 -3.59
N GLY A 126 4.47 10.55 -3.86
CA GLY A 126 4.26 11.94 -4.24
C GLY A 126 4.75 12.92 -3.16
N LEU A 127 4.23 12.78 -1.95
CA LEU A 127 4.57 13.68 -0.83
C LEU A 127 5.79 13.18 -0.05
N GLY A 128 5.79 11.91 0.39
CA GLY A 128 6.78 11.36 1.31
C GLY A 128 8.16 11.11 0.68
N TYR A 129 8.26 10.98 -0.65
CA TYR A 129 9.53 10.84 -1.34
C TYR A 129 9.82 12.04 -2.26
N LEU A 130 9.02 12.26 -3.30
CA LEU A 130 9.32 13.24 -4.34
C LEU A 130 9.27 14.69 -3.84
N GLU A 131 8.34 15.03 -2.97
CA GLU A 131 8.28 16.37 -2.37
C GLU A 131 9.31 16.51 -1.24
N LEU A 132 9.40 15.52 -0.34
CA LEU A 132 10.29 15.56 0.83
C LEU A 132 11.77 15.71 0.42
N ARG A 133 12.23 15.03 -0.64
CA ARG A 133 13.63 15.11 -1.10
C ARG A 133 14.06 16.51 -1.60
N LYS A 134 13.12 17.43 -1.81
CA LYS A 134 13.43 18.85 -2.12
C LYS A 134 13.91 19.60 -0.87
N PHE A 135 13.66 19.10 0.33
CA PHE A 135 13.91 19.76 1.61
C PHE A 135 14.77 18.93 2.57
N ALA A 136 15.07 17.69 2.20
CA ALA A 136 15.91 16.74 2.93
C ALA A 136 16.82 15.99 1.95
N SER A 137 17.78 15.19 2.45
CA SER A 137 18.60 14.35 1.58
C SER A 137 17.75 13.25 0.91
N GLU A 138 18.09 12.92 -0.34
CA GLU A 138 17.36 11.89 -1.10
C GLU A 138 17.36 10.52 -0.40
N PRO A 139 18.48 10.01 0.17
CA PRO A 139 18.47 8.75 0.90
C PRO A 139 17.53 8.77 2.12
N PHE A 140 17.50 9.89 2.85
CA PHE A 140 16.57 10.05 3.97
C PHE A 140 15.11 10.01 3.51
N ALA A 141 14.76 10.78 2.45
CA ALA A 141 13.40 10.80 1.92
C ALA A 141 12.97 9.39 1.43
N MET A 142 13.89 8.66 0.78
CA MET A 142 13.66 7.30 0.31
C MET A 142 13.34 6.34 1.45
N VAL A 143 14.17 6.32 2.51
CA VAL A 143 13.99 5.45 3.66
C VAL A 143 12.77 5.86 4.49
N ALA A 144 12.57 7.16 4.71
CA ALA A 144 11.43 7.67 5.49
C ALA A 144 10.09 7.34 4.82
N SER A 145 9.99 7.51 3.49
CA SER A 145 8.82 7.14 2.70
C SER A 145 8.52 5.64 2.78
N ALA A 146 9.52 4.79 2.58
CA ALA A 146 9.35 3.34 2.63
C ALA A 146 8.99 2.86 4.06
N ALA A 147 9.61 3.45 5.09
CA ALA A 147 9.30 3.14 6.47
C ALA A 147 7.86 3.58 6.86
N ALA A 148 7.44 4.77 6.44
CA ALA A 148 6.08 5.24 6.67
C ALA A 148 5.04 4.37 5.96
N PHE A 149 5.32 3.93 4.72
CA PHE A 149 4.48 3.00 3.98
C PHE A 149 4.35 1.65 4.69
N ALA A 150 5.45 1.06 5.15
CA ALA A 150 5.39 -0.17 5.92
C ALA A 150 4.66 0.05 7.26
N ALA A 151 4.99 1.10 8.01
CA ALA A 151 4.35 1.41 9.29
C ALA A 151 2.82 1.62 9.17
N TYR A 152 2.35 2.19 8.09
CA TYR A 152 0.92 2.34 7.80
C TYR A 152 0.19 0.99 7.76
N HIS A 153 0.85 -0.09 7.33
CA HIS A 153 0.26 -1.43 7.24
C HIS A 153 0.26 -2.20 8.57
N ILE A 154 0.89 -1.67 9.63
CA ILE A 154 0.93 -2.33 10.95
C ILE A 154 -0.48 -2.67 11.45
N ALA A 155 -1.37 -1.67 11.47
CA ALA A 155 -2.74 -1.86 11.96
C ALA A 155 -3.63 -2.68 11.01
N ILE A 156 -3.34 -2.64 9.70
CA ILE A 156 -4.11 -3.36 8.69
C ILE A 156 -3.86 -4.88 8.80
N LEU A 157 -2.59 -5.28 9.01
CA LEU A 157 -2.19 -6.69 9.06
C LEU A 157 -2.27 -7.29 10.47
N ASP A 158 -2.67 -6.50 11.47
CA ASP A 158 -2.77 -6.97 12.85
C ASP A 158 -3.76 -8.12 13.00
N GLY A 159 -3.31 -9.21 13.62
CA GLY A 159 -4.11 -10.41 13.86
C GLY A 159 -4.26 -11.35 12.66
N TRP A 160 -3.64 -11.08 11.49
CA TRP A 160 -3.76 -11.93 10.29
C TRP A 160 -2.74 -13.08 10.26
N PHE A 161 -1.59 -12.88 10.88
CA PHE A 161 -0.43 -13.78 10.75
C PHE A 161 0.23 -14.06 12.09
N SER A 162 0.97 -15.17 12.15
CA SER A 162 1.94 -15.41 13.23
C SER A 162 3.02 -14.31 13.24
N TRP A 163 3.66 -14.06 14.39
CA TRP A 163 4.60 -12.94 14.56
C TRP A 163 5.74 -12.91 13.53
N TRP A 164 6.29 -14.08 13.17
CA TRP A 164 7.39 -14.16 12.21
C TRP A 164 6.92 -13.90 10.77
N MET A 165 5.72 -14.40 10.40
CA MET A 165 5.10 -14.14 9.10
C MET A 165 4.75 -12.65 8.97
N TYR A 166 4.19 -12.06 10.03
CA TYR A 166 3.94 -10.63 10.11
C TYR A 166 5.24 -9.82 9.90
N ALA A 167 6.34 -10.20 10.58
CA ALA A 167 7.63 -9.53 10.40
C ALA A 167 8.15 -9.66 8.96
N LEU A 168 7.96 -10.82 8.32
CA LEU A 168 8.31 -11.03 6.90
C LEU A 168 7.48 -10.16 5.97
N CYS A 169 6.17 -10.03 6.21
CA CYS A 169 5.30 -9.13 5.46
C CYS A 169 5.74 -7.66 5.62
N MET A 170 6.05 -7.23 6.85
CA MET A 170 6.52 -5.86 7.12
C MET A 170 7.86 -5.56 6.43
N LEU A 171 8.79 -6.52 6.41
CA LEU A 171 10.04 -6.40 5.65
C LEU A 171 9.75 -6.30 4.14
N GLY A 172 8.85 -7.14 3.63
CA GLY A 172 8.43 -7.10 2.23
C GLY A 172 7.82 -5.76 1.83
N LEU A 173 6.97 -5.17 2.67
CA LEU A 173 6.38 -3.85 2.47
C LEU A 173 7.44 -2.74 2.46
N PHE A 174 8.40 -2.80 3.38
CA PHE A 174 9.51 -1.84 3.40
C PHE A 174 10.38 -1.93 2.15
N LEU A 175 10.79 -3.14 1.75
CA LEU A 175 11.59 -3.37 0.53
C LEU A 175 10.80 -2.99 -0.73
N GLY A 176 9.53 -3.34 -0.81
CA GLY A 176 8.62 -2.90 -1.87
C GLY A 176 8.54 -1.38 -1.93
N GLY A 177 8.43 -0.73 -0.77
CA GLY A 177 8.46 0.73 -0.64
C GLY A 177 9.72 1.37 -1.23
N LEU A 178 10.89 0.78 -0.99
CA LEU A 178 12.15 1.22 -1.59
C LEU A 178 12.17 1.02 -3.11
N ILE A 179 11.68 -0.11 -3.60
CA ILE A 179 11.59 -0.41 -5.04
C ILE A 179 10.68 0.62 -5.75
N PHE A 180 9.51 0.93 -5.18
CA PHE A 180 8.60 1.92 -5.75
C PHE A 180 9.24 3.32 -5.76
N ASN A 181 9.95 3.72 -4.68
CA ASN A 181 10.71 4.97 -4.67
C ASN A 181 11.78 5.03 -5.78
N LEU A 182 12.48 3.90 -6.05
CA LEU A 182 13.46 3.81 -7.14
C LEU A 182 12.81 3.96 -8.52
N LEU A 183 11.65 3.34 -8.73
CA LEU A 183 10.88 3.48 -9.97
C LEU A 183 10.47 4.94 -10.21
N ASP A 184 10.07 5.62 -9.14
CA ASP A 184 9.53 6.99 -9.18
C ASP A 184 10.62 8.07 -9.15
N ARG A 185 11.89 7.68 -9.06
CA ARG A 185 13.04 8.59 -8.92
C ARG A 185 13.10 9.70 -10.00
N ARG A 186 12.55 9.45 -11.20
CA ARG A 186 12.46 10.41 -12.29
C ARG A 186 11.36 11.45 -12.12
N GLY A 187 10.63 11.43 -10.99
CA GLY A 187 9.64 12.45 -10.61
C GLY A 187 8.20 12.17 -11.07
N SER A 188 7.88 10.89 -11.35
CA SER A 188 6.53 10.43 -11.63
C SER A 188 6.19 9.29 -10.69
N ILE A 189 4.95 9.23 -10.19
CA ILE A 189 4.46 8.12 -9.37
C ILE A 189 3.80 7.02 -10.20
N LEU A 190 3.63 7.20 -11.52
CA LEU A 190 2.98 6.19 -12.38
C LEU A 190 3.74 4.86 -12.42
N PRO A 191 5.10 4.82 -12.50
CA PRO A 191 5.82 3.56 -12.48
C PRO A 191 5.65 2.80 -11.16
N GLY A 192 5.78 3.46 -10.01
CA GLY A 192 5.55 2.87 -8.69
C GLY A 192 4.11 2.42 -8.54
N TRP A 193 3.14 3.23 -8.96
CA TRP A 193 1.72 2.87 -8.92
C TRP A 193 1.41 1.62 -9.75
N LEU A 194 1.95 1.48 -10.94
CA LEU A 194 1.78 0.29 -11.78
C LEU A 194 2.34 -0.98 -11.09
N ALA A 195 3.54 -0.87 -10.51
CA ALA A 195 4.16 -1.99 -9.78
C ALA A 195 3.39 -2.33 -8.48
N HIS A 196 2.90 -1.31 -7.75
CA HIS A 196 2.07 -1.49 -6.57
C HIS A 196 0.71 -2.12 -6.91
N ALA A 197 0.08 -1.67 -7.99
CA ALA A 197 -1.16 -2.28 -8.48
C ALA A 197 -0.97 -3.77 -8.82
N ALA A 198 0.18 -4.13 -9.42
CA ALA A 198 0.52 -5.53 -9.69
C ALA A 198 0.73 -6.34 -8.39
N ALA A 199 1.36 -5.75 -7.36
CA ALA A 199 1.49 -6.39 -6.05
C ALA A 199 0.11 -6.63 -5.40
N ASN A 200 -0.77 -5.64 -5.40
CA ASN A 200 -2.13 -5.79 -4.91
C ASN A 200 -2.95 -6.79 -5.73
N LEU A 201 -2.75 -6.85 -7.05
CA LEU A 201 -3.38 -7.85 -7.90
C LEU A 201 -2.94 -9.27 -7.50
N ALA A 202 -1.66 -9.49 -7.15
CA ALA A 202 -1.19 -10.78 -6.66
C ALA A 202 -1.88 -11.18 -5.33
N ILE A 203 -1.97 -10.24 -4.37
CA ILE A 203 -2.67 -10.47 -3.11
C ILE A 203 -4.15 -10.74 -3.35
N ASN A 204 -4.78 -9.99 -4.24
CA ASN A 204 -6.17 -10.20 -4.60
C ASN A 204 -6.40 -11.50 -5.40
N THR A 205 -5.39 -12.01 -6.11
CA THR A 205 -5.45 -13.36 -6.70
C THR A 205 -5.50 -14.44 -5.62
N ILE A 206 -4.72 -14.28 -4.53
CA ILE A 206 -4.80 -15.14 -3.36
C ILE A 206 -6.19 -15.02 -2.70
N GLY A 207 -6.72 -13.81 -2.57
CA GLY A 207 -8.09 -13.58 -2.11
C GLY A 207 -9.15 -14.23 -3.02
N ALA A 208 -8.95 -14.25 -4.33
CA ALA A 208 -9.83 -14.94 -5.27
C ALA A 208 -9.78 -16.47 -5.08
N MET A 209 -8.62 -17.04 -4.74
CA MET A 209 -8.50 -18.43 -4.33
C MET A 209 -9.26 -18.69 -3.03
N MET A 210 -9.09 -17.83 -2.03
CA MET A 210 -9.76 -17.91 -0.72
C MET A 210 -11.29 -17.92 -0.86
N TYR A 211 -11.85 -17.10 -1.76
CA TYR A 211 -13.30 -17.05 -2.02
C TYR A 211 -13.79 -18.05 -3.09
N GLY A 212 -12.94 -18.94 -3.61
CA GLY A 212 -13.30 -19.97 -4.56
C GLY A 212 -13.61 -19.48 -5.99
N PHE A 213 -13.09 -18.31 -6.38
CA PHE A 213 -13.16 -17.81 -7.78
C PHE A 213 -12.09 -18.46 -8.66
N VAL A 214 -10.97 -18.85 -8.04
CA VAL A 214 -9.84 -19.51 -8.70
C VAL A 214 -9.44 -20.70 -7.83
N PRO A 215 -9.11 -21.87 -8.43
CA PRO A 215 -8.67 -23.02 -7.64
C PRO A 215 -7.36 -22.72 -6.91
N VAL A 216 -7.22 -23.27 -5.71
CA VAL A 216 -5.94 -23.25 -4.98
C VAL A 216 -5.07 -24.35 -5.58
N PRO A 217 -3.84 -24.04 -6.09
CA PRO A 217 -2.96 -25.03 -6.69
C PRO A 217 -2.39 -26.00 -5.67
#